data_cb4fe1170763d59727bbca0448aa8a5c
#
_entry.id   cb4fe1170763d59727bbca0448aa8a5c
#
_cell.length_a   1.000
_cell.length_b   1.000
_cell.length_c   1.000
_cell.angle_alpha   90.00
_cell.angle_beta   90.00
_cell.angle_gamma   90.00
#
_symmetry.space_group_name_H-M   'P 1'
#
loop_
_entity.id
_entity.type
_entity.pdbx_description
1 polymer ?
#
loop_
_entity_poly.entity_id
_entity_poly.type
_entity_poly.pdbx_seq_one_letter_code
_entity_poly.pdbx_strand_id
1 'polypeptide(L)'
;MGLRFKYNNVLALACLLGFGAAGGISYVIVQRFAQEEIKQSINMDHANANAVRYYTLNTITPLLSEDNDILFLPETVTSFAARSVFASVQEQFPDYSYKEAALNPTNPSDLASPVEAAMIEQFRTDPSLTEITRVVDRDGAQYLTVAYPITI
;
A
#
# COMPACT_ATOMS: atom_id res chain seq x y z
N MET A 1 -30.93 4.20 -51.98
CA MET A 1 -30.22 4.87 -50.87
C MET A 1 -29.34 5.97 -51.44
N GLY A 2 -29.61 7.24 -51.10
CA GLY A 2 -28.88 8.38 -51.68
C GLY A 2 -27.44 8.48 -51.23
N LEU A 3 -26.59 9.09 -52.06
CA LEU A 3 -25.16 9.32 -51.80
C LEU A 3 -24.89 9.99 -50.45
N ARG A 4 -25.76 10.93 -50.07
CA ARG A 4 -25.71 11.64 -48.77
C ARG A 4 -25.87 10.71 -47.55
N PHE A 5 -26.69 9.68 -47.64
CA PHE A 5 -26.92 8.71 -46.55
C PHE A 5 -25.66 7.82 -46.37
N LYS A 6 -25.05 7.38 -47.48
CA LYS A 6 -23.80 6.60 -47.43
C LYS A 6 -22.66 7.42 -46.81
N TYR A 7 -22.52 8.68 -47.19
CA TYR A 7 -21.47 9.57 -46.66
C TYR A 7 -21.64 9.85 -45.16
N ASN A 8 -22.88 10.15 -44.71
CA ASN A 8 -23.16 10.40 -43.29
C ASN A 8 -22.90 9.13 -42.43
N ASN A 9 -23.23 7.95 -42.93
CA ASN A 9 -22.97 6.71 -42.21
C ASN A 9 -21.45 6.41 -42.11
N VAL A 10 -20.68 6.65 -43.17
CA VAL A 10 -19.23 6.49 -43.11
C VAL A 10 -18.60 7.48 -42.14
N LEU A 11 -19.04 8.72 -42.16
CA LEU A 11 -18.57 9.75 -41.20
C LEU A 11 -18.91 9.39 -39.75
N ALA A 12 -20.16 8.98 -39.51
CA ALA A 12 -20.61 8.55 -38.19
C ALA A 12 -19.80 7.35 -37.68
N LEU A 13 -19.54 6.36 -38.52
CA LEU A 13 -18.72 5.19 -38.18
C LEU A 13 -17.29 5.59 -37.86
N ALA A 14 -16.68 6.47 -38.65
CA ALA A 14 -15.34 6.97 -38.41
C ALA A 14 -15.23 7.72 -37.08
N CYS A 15 -16.23 8.57 -36.77
CA CYS A 15 -16.30 9.26 -35.48
C CYS A 15 -16.47 8.27 -34.31
N LEU A 16 -17.35 7.28 -34.41
CA LEU A 16 -17.54 6.28 -33.37
C LEU A 16 -16.27 5.47 -33.11
N LEU A 17 -15.56 5.07 -34.14
CA LEU A 17 -14.28 4.36 -34.02
C LEU A 17 -13.20 5.27 -33.40
N GLY A 18 -13.11 6.53 -33.84
CA GLY A 18 -12.14 7.49 -33.29
C GLY A 18 -12.39 7.80 -31.81
N PHE A 19 -13.61 8.12 -31.45
CA PHE A 19 -13.97 8.39 -30.05
C PHE A 19 -13.89 7.14 -29.17
N GLY A 20 -14.29 5.97 -29.70
CA GLY A 20 -14.17 4.71 -28.98
C GLY A 20 -12.70 4.35 -28.68
N ALA A 21 -11.81 4.50 -29.67
CA ALA A 21 -10.39 4.27 -29.49
C ALA A 21 -9.76 5.28 -28.51
N ALA A 22 -10.07 6.57 -28.67
CA ALA A 22 -9.57 7.62 -27.76
C ALA A 22 -10.06 7.41 -26.33
N GLY A 23 -11.34 7.07 -26.13
CA GLY A 23 -11.90 6.77 -24.82
C GLY A 23 -11.25 5.54 -24.17
N GLY A 24 -11.03 4.46 -24.93
CA GLY A 24 -10.36 3.26 -24.43
C GLY A 24 -8.90 3.52 -24.03
N ILE A 25 -8.16 4.26 -24.84
CA ILE A 25 -6.78 4.65 -24.52
C ILE A 25 -6.74 5.54 -23.27
N SER A 26 -7.61 6.55 -23.22
CA SER A 26 -7.71 7.46 -22.07
C SER A 26 -8.03 6.71 -20.78
N TYR A 27 -8.97 5.77 -20.82
CA TYR A 27 -9.31 4.94 -19.66
C TYR A 27 -8.11 4.14 -19.14
N VAL A 28 -7.36 3.47 -20.01
CA VAL A 28 -6.15 2.70 -19.63
C VAL A 28 -5.07 3.61 -19.05
N ILE A 29 -4.89 4.79 -19.63
CA ILE A 29 -3.90 5.75 -19.15
C ILE A 29 -4.28 6.24 -17.74
N VAL A 30 -5.52 6.67 -17.54
CA VAL A 30 -6.00 7.15 -16.22
C VAL A 30 -5.87 6.06 -15.15
N GLN A 31 -6.23 4.82 -15.48
CA GLN A 31 -6.07 3.69 -14.55
C GLN A 31 -4.60 3.46 -14.15
N ARG A 32 -3.68 3.54 -15.09
CA ARG A 32 -2.24 3.40 -14.79
C ARG A 32 -1.73 4.54 -13.93
N PHE A 33 -2.07 5.78 -14.27
CA PHE A 33 -1.66 6.93 -13.45
C PHE A 33 -2.17 6.85 -12.01
N ALA A 34 -3.45 6.47 -11.82
CA ALA A 34 -4.00 6.30 -10.49
C ALA A 34 -3.27 5.22 -9.67
N GLN A 35 -2.92 4.09 -10.29
CA GLN A 35 -2.15 3.03 -9.62
C GLN A 35 -0.74 3.47 -9.26
N GLU A 36 -0.05 4.19 -10.15
CA GLU A 36 1.30 4.71 -9.88
C GLU A 36 1.30 5.75 -8.76
N GLU A 37 0.31 6.65 -8.72
CA GLU A 37 0.17 7.65 -7.66
C GLU A 37 -0.07 7.00 -6.30
N ILE A 38 -0.97 6.01 -6.22
CA ILE A 38 -1.23 5.23 -5.01
C ILE A 38 0.05 4.51 -4.57
N LYS A 39 0.76 3.87 -5.49
CA LYS A 39 2.02 3.17 -5.19
C LYS A 39 3.09 4.12 -4.66
N GLN A 40 3.22 5.31 -5.24
CA GLN A 40 4.16 6.32 -4.77
C GLN A 40 3.83 6.78 -3.34
N SER A 41 2.55 6.96 -3.02
CA SER A 41 2.10 7.29 -1.67
C SER A 41 2.46 6.18 -0.68
N ILE A 42 2.20 4.92 -1.02
CA ILE A 42 2.54 3.76 -0.17
C ILE A 42 4.06 3.66 0.03
N ASN A 43 4.87 3.90 -1.00
CA ASN A 43 6.33 3.91 -0.87
C ASN A 43 6.81 5.01 0.09
N MET A 44 6.17 6.18 0.07
CA MET A 44 6.47 7.26 1.00
C MET A 44 6.09 6.88 2.43
N ASP A 45 4.95 6.23 2.63
CA ASP A 45 4.51 5.74 3.94
C ASP A 45 5.46 4.67 4.49
N HIS A 46 5.93 3.75 3.63
CA HIS A 46 6.96 2.79 4.00
C HIS A 46 8.27 3.47 4.43
N ALA A 47 8.72 4.47 3.69
CA ALA A 47 9.91 5.25 4.06
C ALA A 47 9.72 5.99 5.39
N ASN A 48 8.52 6.56 5.65
CA ASN A 48 8.17 7.19 6.91
C ASN A 48 8.17 6.18 8.06
N ALA A 49 7.61 4.99 7.89
CA ALA A 49 7.64 3.93 8.89
C ALA A 49 9.09 3.56 9.27
N ASN A 50 9.96 3.40 8.28
CA ASN A 50 11.37 3.11 8.50
C ASN A 50 12.10 4.27 9.19
N ALA A 51 11.77 5.51 8.87
CA ALA A 51 12.33 6.69 9.53
C ALA A 51 11.93 6.76 11.01
N VAL A 52 10.65 6.47 11.33
CA VAL A 52 10.18 6.38 12.73
C VAL A 52 10.93 5.28 13.49
N ARG A 53 11.09 4.09 12.90
CA ARG A 53 11.84 2.99 13.49
C ARG A 53 13.30 3.35 13.74
N TYR A 54 13.95 3.94 12.73
CA TYR A 54 15.34 4.39 12.84
C TYR A 54 15.51 5.42 13.95
N TYR A 55 14.64 6.41 14.03
CA TYR A 55 14.65 7.43 15.08
C TYR A 55 14.42 6.82 16.46
N THR A 56 13.46 5.92 16.60
CA THR A 56 13.18 5.22 17.85
C THR A 56 14.40 4.44 18.30
N LEU A 57 15.00 3.62 17.43
CA LEU A 57 16.13 2.78 17.77
C LEU A 57 17.38 3.58 18.13
N ASN A 58 17.68 4.63 17.37
CA ASN A 58 18.96 5.34 17.47
C ASN A 58 18.92 6.59 18.36
N THR A 59 17.72 7.07 18.69
CA THR A 59 17.56 8.28 19.51
C THR A 59 16.73 8.01 20.77
N ILE A 60 15.51 7.49 20.63
CA ILE A 60 14.61 7.33 21.78
C ILE A 60 15.08 6.23 22.72
N THR A 61 15.39 5.04 22.19
CA THR A 61 15.81 3.89 22.98
C THR A 61 17.06 4.20 23.81
N PRO A 62 18.12 4.80 23.28
CA PRO A 62 19.29 5.18 24.11
C PRO A 62 19.00 6.23 25.18
N LEU A 63 18.11 7.20 24.90
CA LEU A 63 17.74 8.25 25.86
C LEU A 63 16.93 7.70 27.03
N LEU A 64 16.11 6.66 26.81
CA LEU A 64 15.23 6.06 27.81
C LEU A 64 15.78 4.74 28.37
N SER A 65 17.02 4.37 28.05
CA SER A 65 17.58 3.07 28.45
C SER A 65 17.64 2.88 29.97
N GLU A 66 18.03 3.90 30.73
CA GLU A 66 18.09 3.84 32.20
C GLU A 66 16.71 3.69 32.83
N ASP A 67 15.70 4.39 32.29
CA ASP A 67 14.33 4.32 32.77
C ASP A 67 13.66 2.99 32.37
N ASN A 68 14.00 2.44 31.21
CA ASN A 68 13.46 1.17 30.74
C ASN A 68 13.96 -0.04 31.55
N ASP A 69 15.10 0.06 32.21
CA ASP A 69 15.61 -0.96 33.13
C ASP A 69 14.77 -1.04 34.42
N ILE A 70 14.06 0.02 34.77
CA ILE A 70 13.19 0.11 35.93
C ILE A 70 11.75 -0.20 35.59
N LEU A 71 11.26 0.31 34.44
CA LEU A 71 9.91 0.18 33.96
C LEU A 71 9.92 0.01 32.44
N PHE A 72 9.26 -1.05 31.93
CA PHE A 72 9.11 -1.23 30.50
C PHE A 72 8.40 -0.04 29.85
N LEU A 73 9.09 0.62 28.90
CA LEU A 73 8.59 1.76 28.15
C LEU A 73 8.27 1.34 26.70
N PRO A 74 6.99 1.22 26.33
CA PRO A 74 6.59 0.80 24.97
C PRO A 74 7.18 1.71 23.88
N GLU A 75 7.44 2.97 24.18
CA GLU A 75 8.00 3.99 23.29
C GLU A 75 9.41 3.63 22.78
N THR A 76 10.11 2.74 23.49
CA THR A 76 11.42 2.22 23.06
C THR A 76 11.31 1.11 22.00
N VAL A 77 10.10 0.58 21.79
CA VAL A 77 9.83 -0.47 20.82
C VAL A 77 9.49 0.14 19.46
N THR A 78 10.32 -0.13 18.46
CA THR A 78 10.21 0.47 17.12
C THR A 78 8.88 0.20 16.43
N SER A 79 8.32 -1.00 16.58
CA SER A 79 7.02 -1.37 16.04
C SER A 79 5.86 -0.67 16.74
N PHE A 80 5.96 -0.42 18.04
CA PHE A 80 4.98 0.36 18.78
C PHE A 80 4.98 1.81 18.29
N ALA A 81 6.15 2.42 18.17
CA ALA A 81 6.29 3.80 17.72
C ALA A 81 5.73 4.00 16.28
N ALA A 82 6.11 3.14 15.33
CA ALA A 82 5.59 3.20 13.97
C ALA A 82 4.06 3.06 13.94
N ARG A 83 3.50 2.07 14.62
CA ARG A 83 2.05 1.85 14.70
C ARG A 83 1.31 3.06 15.30
N SER A 84 1.84 3.65 16.37
CA SER A 84 1.22 4.82 17.03
C SER A 84 1.16 6.02 16.07
N VAL A 85 2.21 6.28 15.30
CA VAL A 85 2.22 7.35 14.29
C VAL A 85 1.18 7.06 13.19
N PHE A 86 1.16 5.84 12.65
CA PHE A 86 0.20 5.49 11.60
C PHE A 86 -1.25 5.40 12.08
N ALA A 87 -1.50 5.08 13.35
CA ALA A 87 -2.84 5.19 13.93
C ALA A 87 -3.37 6.63 13.87
N SER A 88 -2.53 7.61 14.17
CA SER A 88 -2.89 9.04 14.05
C SER A 88 -3.09 9.48 12.59
N VAL A 89 -2.33 8.91 11.64
CA VAL A 89 -2.56 9.14 10.20
C VAL A 89 -3.90 8.56 9.78
N GLN A 90 -4.24 7.36 10.23
CA GLN A 90 -5.49 6.67 9.88
C GLN A 90 -6.74 7.41 10.38
N GLU A 91 -6.66 8.15 11.50
CA GLU A 91 -7.76 9.01 11.96
C GLU A 91 -8.12 10.10 10.93
N GLN A 92 -7.14 10.59 10.17
CA GLN A 92 -7.34 11.62 9.14
C GLN A 92 -7.61 11.00 7.76
N PHE A 93 -7.08 9.81 7.50
CA PHE A 93 -7.16 9.08 6.23
C PHE A 93 -7.64 7.65 6.47
N PRO A 94 -8.96 7.42 6.70
CA PRO A 94 -9.49 6.11 7.08
C PRO A 94 -9.26 4.98 6.07
N ASP A 95 -9.05 5.32 4.80
CA ASP A 95 -8.77 4.36 3.73
C ASP A 95 -7.32 3.84 3.74
N TYR A 96 -6.44 4.48 4.54
CA TYR A 96 -5.07 4.04 4.74
C TYR A 96 -4.98 3.12 5.95
N SER A 97 -4.23 2.03 5.81
CA SER A 97 -3.93 1.14 6.93
C SER A 97 -2.48 0.71 6.89
N TYR A 98 -1.84 0.73 8.06
CA TYR A 98 -0.50 0.21 8.28
C TYR A 98 -0.55 -0.95 9.26
N LYS A 99 0.21 -2.02 8.98
CA LYS A 99 0.31 -3.18 9.85
C LYS A 99 1.65 -3.87 9.70
N GLU A 100 2.23 -4.26 10.81
CA GLU A 100 3.43 -5.11 10.86
C GLU A 100 3.01 -6.57 11.04
N ALA A 101 2.57 -7.18 9.94
CA ALA A 101 2.00 -8.53 9.97
C ALA A 101 3.08 -9.59 10.28
N ALA A 102 2.77 -10.48 11.20
CA ALA A 102 3.62 -11.62 11.54
C ALA A 102 2.78 -12.90 11.71
N LEU A 103 3.40 -14.07 11.48
CA LEU A 103 2.70 -15.36 11.63
C LEU A 103 2.45 -15.73 13.09
N ASN A 104 3.35 -15.32 13.98
CA ASN A 104 3.24 -15.56 15.42
C ASN A 104 3.69 -14.33 16.20
N PRO A 105 2.90 -13.25 16.17
CA PRO A 105 3.26 -12.01 16.82
C PRO A 105 3.04 -12.06 18.33
N THR A 106 3.84 -11.30 19.07
CA THR A 106 3.61 -11.05 20.49
C THR A 106 2.33 -10.23 20.72
N ASN A 107 2.05 -9.29 19.81
CA ASN A 107 0.82 -8.51 19.84
C ASN A 107 -0.22 -9.13 18.88
N PRO A 108 -1.38 -9.57 19.39
CA PRO A 108 -2.41 -10.20 18.56
C PRO A 108 -2.92 -9.35 17.39
N SER A 109 -2.84 -8.01 17.49
CA SER A 109 -3.24 -7.11 16.38
C SER A 109 -2.36 -7.25 15.14
N ASP A 110 -1.15 -7.78 15.30
CA ASP A 110 -0.18 -7.97 14.22
C ASP A 110 -0.31 -9.37 13.58
N LEU A 111 -1.27 -10.19 14.04
CA LEU A 111 -1.49 -11.51 13.45
C LEU A 111 -1.84 -11.40 11.96
N ALA A 112 -1.05 -12.06 11.13
CA ALA A 112 -1.22 -12.03 9.69
C ALA A 112 -2.57 -12.63 9.27
N SER A 113 -3.31 -11.92 8.43
CA SER A 113 -4.45 -12.46 7.69
C SER A 113 -4.00 -13.54 6.70
N PRO A 114 -4.89 -14.37 6.15
CA PRO A 114 -4.50 -15.38 5.17
C PRO A 114 -3.74 -14.83 3.95
N VAL A 115 -4.10 -13.63 3.49
CA VAL A 115 -3.43 -12.94 2.38
C VAL A 115 -2.03 -12.47 2.79
N GLU A 116 -1.89 -11.86 3.96
CA GLU A 116 -0.62 -11.41 4.50
C GLU A 116 0.32 -12.59 4.79
N ALA A 117 -0.22 -13.68 5.33
CA ALA A 117 0.55 -14.91 5.56
C ALA A 117 1.11 -15.49 4.25
N ALA A 118 0.30 -15.50 3.18
CA ALA A 118 0.78 -15.94 1.87
C ALA A 118 1.88 -15.03 1.29
N MET A 119 1.84 -13.71 1.56
CA MET A 119 2.93 -12.79 1.18
C MET A 119 4.20 -13.04 2.00
N ILE A 120 4.06 -13.29 3.31
CA ILE A 120 5.19 -13.64 4.19
C ILE A 120 5.89 -14.90 3.69
N GLU A 121 5.14 -15.95 3.33
CA GLU A 121 5.71 -17.19 2.79
C GLU A 121 6.39 -16.98 1.43
N GLN A 122 5.90 -16.05 0.59
CA GLN A 122 6.59 -15.70 -0.66
C GLN A 122 7.94 -15.04 -0.39
N PHE A 123 8.05 -14.09 0.54
CA PHE A 123 9.33 -13.50 0.94
C PHE A 123 10.31 -14.52 1.53
N ARG A 124 9.80 -15.52 2.27
CA ARG A 124 10.62 -16.62 2.80
C ARG A 124 11.16 -17.54 1.71
N THR A 125 10.34 -17.79 0.69
CA THR A 125 10.70 -18.67 -0.42
C THR A 125 11.64 -17.98 -1.41
N ASP A 126 11.48 -16.69 -1.61
CA ASP A 126 12.32 -15.88 -2.50
C ASP A 126 12.84 -14.62 -1.77
N PRO A 127 14.01 -14.70 -1.14
CA PRO A 127 14.64 -13.58 -0.45
C PRO A 127 15.07 -12.42 -1.37
N SER A 128 15.01 -12.57 -2.69
CA SER A 128 15.31 -11.49 -3.63
C SER A 128 14.15 -10.50 -3.80
N LEU A 129 12.96 -10.86 -3.35
CA LEU A 129 11.78 -9.99 -3.38
C LEU A 129 11.95 -8.84 -2.39
N THR A 130 11.82 -7.63 -2.89
CA THR A 130 11.87 -6.39 -2.09
C THR A 130 10.49 -5.84 -1.78
N GLU A 131 9.50 -6.18 -2.59
CA GLU A 131 8.10 -5.80 -2.40
C GLU A 131 7.16 -6.83 -3.04
N ILE A 132 5.94 -6.94 -2.52
CA ILE A 132 4.83 -7.69 -3.11
C ILE A 132 3.62 -6.80 -3.14
N THR A 133 3.04 -6.60 -4.33
CA THR A 133 1.82 -5.80 -4.52
C THR A 133 0.65 -6.71 -4.87
N ARG A 134 -0.49 -6.52 -4.20
CA ARG A 134 -1.74 -7.24 -4.47
C ARG A 134 -2.95 -6.31 -4.37
N VAL A 135 -3.96 -6.57 -5.18
CA VAL A 135 -5.30 -5.99 -4.98
C VAL A 135 -6.10 -6.98 -4.14
N VAL A 136 -6.60 -6.52 -3.01
CA VAL A 136 -7.38 -7.32 -2.05
C VAL A 136 -8.77 -6.75 -1.96
N ASP A 137 -9.79 -7.59 -2.10
CA ASP A 137 -11.17 -7.20 -1.83
C ASP A 137 -11.46 -7.32 -0.33
N ARG A 138 -11.97 -6.24 0.26
CA ARG A 138 -12.46 -6.22 1.64
C ARG A 138 -13.83 -5.55 1.63
N ASP A 139 -14.85 -6.28 2.03
CA ASP A 139 -16.23 -5.78 2.14
C ASP A 139 -16.78 -5.15 0.85
N GLY A 140 -16.36 -5.67 -0.33
CA GLY A 140 -16.76 -5.19 -1.64
C GLY A 140 -15.99 -3.96 -2.14
N ALA A 141 -14.98 -3.51 -1.42
CA ALA A 141 -14.04 -2.48 -1.86
C ALA A 141 -12.67 -3.09 -2.20
N GLN A 142 -12.03 -2.57 -3.26
CA GLN A 142 -10.71 -3.01 -3.67
C GLN A 142 -9.64 -2.13 -3.02
N TYR A 143 -8.71 -2.79 -2.32
CA TYR A 143 -7.56 -2.14 -1.70
C TYR A 143 -6.27 -2.60 -2.37
N LEU A 144 -5.41 -1.65 -2.69
CA LEU A 144 -4.04 -1.94 -3.10
C LEU A 144 -3.21 -2.21 -1.85
N THR A 145 -2.76 -3.44 -1.68
CA THR A 145 -1.89 -3.84 -0.57
C THR A 145 -0.48 -4.02 -1.09
N VAL A 146 0.47 -3.33 -0.47
CA VAL A 146 1.90 -3.49 -0.74
C VAL A 146 2.57 -3.97 0.53
N ALA A 147 3.30 -5.07 0.44
CA ALA A 147 4.08 -5.64 1.54
C ALA A 147 5.57 -5.47 1.28
N TYR A 148 6.32 -5.17 2.34
CA TYR A 148 7.77 -5.10 2.36
C TYR A 148 8.32 -6.03 3.43
N PRO A 149 9.43 -6.75 3.19
CA PRO A 149 10.05 -7.57 4.21
C PRO A 149 10.70 -6.67 5.28
N ILE A 150 10.43 -6.98 6.55
CA ILE A 150 11.14 -6.38 7.67
C ILE A 150 12.22 -7.36 8.09
N THR A 151 13.47 -7.03 7.81
CA THR A 151 14.62 -7.76 8.31
C THR A 151 15.06 -7.16 9.64
N ILE A 152 15.09 -7.98 10.67
CA ILE A 152 15.60 -7.65 12.02
C ILE A 152 17.08 -8.06 12.08
#